data_ff3cd2f5cedb17a37fbef546d015b872
#
_entry.id   ff3cd2f5cedb17a37fbef546d015b872
#
_cell.length_a   1.000
_cell.length_b   1.000
_cell.length_c   1.000
_cell.angle_alpha   90.00
_cell.angle_beta   90.00
_cell.angle_gamma   90.00
#
_symmetry.space_group_name_H-M   'P 1'
#
loop_
_entity.id
_entity.type
_entity.pdbx_description
1 polymer ?
#
loop_
_entity_poly.entity_id
_entity_poly.type
_entity_poly.pdbx_seq_one_letter_code
_entity_poly.pdbx_strand_id
1 'polypeptide(L)'
;MKLGMIFAAAAATAFAMAAPAVGQDVPEHIVSLYRAAPGQQVALLKWMARQDQAAQAAGVAASQIYVHTSGDSWDYLVINPVTTKAQDDAVDAAAKKMGLSSGPRASIEFRTMIASHTDTTSSGPQTAAQILAALGEK
;
A
#
# COMPACT_ATOMS: atom_id res chain seq x y z
N MET A 1 31.15 52.97 40.03
CA MET A 1 29.94 52.21 39.56
C MET A 1 30.09 52.02 38.06
N LYS A 2 30.38 50.80 37.61
CA LYS A 2 30.45 50.44 36.16
C LYS A 2 29.25 49.56 35.82
N LEU A 3 28.37 50.09 34.97
CA LEU A 3 27.18 49.41 34.50
C LEU A 3 27.59 48.49 33.30
N GLY A 4 27.55 47.18 33.51
CA GLY A 4 27.78 46.21 32.44
C GLY A 4 26.49 45.95 31.63
N MET A 5 26.53 46.25 30.35
CA MET A 5 25.45 45.95 29.41
C MET A 5 25.58 44.50 28.95
N ILE A 6 24.57 43.69 29.28
CA ILE A 6 24.49 42.30 28.81
C ILE A 6 23.71 42.33 27.46
N PHE A 7 24.39 41.99 26.37
CA PHE A 7 23.76 41.74 25.07
C PHE A 7 23.26 40.29 25.02
N ALA A 8 21.97 40.09 25.03
CA ALA A 8 21.35 38.80 24.72
C ALA A 8 21.29 38.63 23.19
N ALA A 9 22.10 37.71 22.68
CA ALA A 9 22.02 37.30 21.27
C ALA A 9 20.91 36.29 21.13
N ALA A 10 19.82 36.65 20.45
CA ALA A 10 18.77 35.73 20.05
C ALA A 10 19.24 34.95 18.82
N ALA A 11 19.52 33.65 18.98
CA ALA A 11 19.77 32.76 17.86
C ALA A 11 18.44 32.36 17.20
N ALA A 12 18.15 32.91 16.04
CA ALA A 12 17.06 32.46 15.20
C ALA A 12 17.46 31.14 14.51
N THR A 13 16.95 30.03 15.01
CA THR A 13 17.06 28.73 14.34
C THR A 13 16.10 28.71 13.13
N ALA A 14 16.63 28.92 11.93
CA ALA A 14 15.91 28.71 10.69
C ALA A 14 15.71 27.19 10.51
N PHE A 15 14.48 26.72 10.68
CA PHE A 15 14.07 25.41 10.22
C PHE A 15 14.07 25.42 8.69
N ALA A 16 15.15 24.93 8.09
CA ALA A 16 15.15 24.61 6.67
C ALA A 16 14.24 23.39 6.47
N MET A 17 13.01 23.60 6.00
CA MET A 17 12.19 22.54 5.44
C MET A 17 12.93 22.04 4.18
N ALA A 18 13.58 20.88 4.30
CA ALA A 18 14.14 20.19 3.15
C ALA A 18 12.97 19.85 2.22
N ALA A 19 12.89 20.52 1.06
CA ALA A 19 12.00 20.08 -0.01
C ALA A 19 12.41 18.63 -0.38
N PRO A 20 11.46 17.69 -0.51
CA PRO A 20 11.79 16.35 -0.96
C PRO A 20 12.50 16.45 -2.31
N ALA A 21 13.65 15.80 -2.43
CA ALA A 21 14.42 15.77 -3.67
C ALA A 21 13.55 15.17 -4.78
N VAL A 22 13.40 15.90 -5.87
CA VAL A 22 12.82 15.42 -7.12
C VAL A 22 13.72 14.28 -7.60
N GLY A 23 13.23 13.03 -7.54
CA GLY A 23 14.01 11.83 -7.91
C GLY A 23 13.93 10.65 -6.94
N GLN A 24 13.07 10.68 -5.93
CA GLN A 24 12.77 9.46 -5.16
C GLN A 24 11.96 8.51 -6.04
N ASP A 25 12.42 7.26 -6.15
CA ASP A 25 11.64 6.19 -6.77
C ASP A 25 10.30 6.10 -6.04
N VAL A 26 9.23 6.52 -6.73
CA VAL A 26 7.88 6.46 -6.17
C VAL A 26 7.46 4.99 -6.18
N PRO A 27 7.09 4.41 -5.05
CA PRO A 27 6.77 2.99 -5.00
C PRO A 27 5.57 2.66 -5.91
N GLU A 28 5.67 1.51 -6.57
CA GLU A 28 4.57 0.96 -7.35
C GLU A 28 3.71 0.03 -6.49
N HIS A 29 2.41 0.04 -6.79
CA HIS A 29 1.41 -0.79 -6.12
C HIS A 29 0.46 -1.37 -7.15
N ILE A 30 -0.12 -2.53 -6.82
CA ILE A 30 -1.29 -3.05 -7.51
C ILE A 30 -2.51 -2.57 -6.75
N VAL A 31 -3.33 -1.73 -7.38
CA VAL A 31 -4.61 -1.26 -6.84
C VAL A 31 -5.71 -2.10 -7.45
N SER A 32 -6.45 -2.81 -6.62
CA SER A 32 -7.50 -3.72 -7.03
C SER A 32 -8.86 -3.28 -6.49
N LEU A 33 -9.88 -3.30 -7.33
CA LEU A 33 -11.28 -3.15 -6.92
C LEU A 33 -11.94 -4.52 -6.95
N TYR A 34 -12.52 -4.94 -5.83
CA TYR A 34 -13.20 -6.22 -5.71
C TYR A 34 -14.68 -6.05 -5.47
N ARG A 35 -15.48 -6.84 -6.19
CA ARG A 35 -16.88 -7.12 -5.88
C ARG A 35 -16.99 -8.56 -5.43
N ALA A 36 -17.37 -8.78 -4.18
CA ALA A 36 -17.59 -10.12 -3.66
C ALA A 36 -18.78 -10.79 -4.34
N ALA A 37 -18.74 -12.10 -4.47
CA ALA A 37 -19.92 -12.87 -4.84
C ALA A 37 -21.00 -12.75 -3.74
N PRO A 38 -22.29 -12.86 -4.07
CA PRO A 38 -23.37 -12.74 -3.09
C PRO A 38 -23.14 -13.63 -1.87
N GLY A 39 -23.13 -13.02 -0.68
CA GLY A 39 -22.90 -13.71 0.59
C GLY A 39 -21.45 -14.09 0.89
N GLN A 40 -20.48 -13.75 0.02
CA GLN A 40 -19.06 -14.13 0.18
C GLN A 40 -18.17 -13.02 0.76
N GLN A 41 -18.72 -11.88 1.14
CA GLN A 41 -17.93 -10.73 1.62
C GLN A 41 -17.00 -11.11 2.80
N VAL A 42 -17.54 -11.81 3.79
CA VAL A 42 -16.77 -12.24 4.96
C VAL A 42 -15.77 -13.35 4.61
N ALA A 43 -16.13 -14.29 3.73
CA ALA A 43 -15.23 -15.34 3.27
C ALA A 43 -14.04 -14.75 2.51
N LEU A 44 -14.28 -13.76 1.64
CA LEU A 44 -13.24 -13.04 0.90
C LEU A 44 -12.28 -12.31 1.86
N LEU A 45 -12.79 -11.58 2.85
CA LEU A 45 -11.95 -10.91 3.85
C LEU A 45 -11.10 -11.91 4.67
N LYS A 46 -11.68 -13.03 5.07
CA LYS A 46 -10.95 -14.09 5.79
C LYS A 46 -9.85 -14.70 4.92
N TRP A 47 -10.11 -14.86 3.63
CA TRP A 47 -9.14 -15.35 2.68
C TRP A 47 -7.99 -14.35 2.53
N MET A 48 -8.29 -13.05 2.28
CA MET A 48 -7.29 -11.98 2.19
C MET A 48 -6.43 -11.90 3.45
N ALA A 49 -7.04 -11.93 4.65
CA ALA A 49 -6.31 -11.88 5.92
C ALA A 49 -5.30 -13.05 6.08
N ARG A 50 -5.64 -14.25 5.59
CA ARG A 50 -4.72 -15.39 5.62
C ARG A 50 -3.59 -15.25 4.61
N GLN A 51 -3.87 -14.73 3.43
CA GLN A 51 -2.84 -14.44 2.43
C GLN A 51 -1.87 -13.34 2.93
N ASP A 52 -2.39 -12.29 3.59
CA ASP A 52 -1.56 -11.27 4.22
C ASP A 52 -0.65 -11.85 5.31
N GLN A 53 -1.13 -12.81 6.11
CA GLN A 53 -0.29 -13.49 7.10
C GLN A 53 0.86 -14.27 6.44
N ALA A 54 0.59 -14.93 5.31
CA ALA A 54 1.63 -15.62 4.56
C ALA A 54 2.63 -14.64 3.93
N ALA A 55 2.16 -13.50 3.40
CA ALA A 55 2.99 -12.43 2.88
C ALA A 55 3.91 -11.85 3.96
N GLN A 56 3.36 -11.53 5.14
CA GLN A 56 4.16 -11.03 6.28
C GLN A 56 5.19 -12.05 6.77
N ALA A 57 4.84 -13.34 6.81
CA ALA A 57 5.79 -14.40 7.16
C ALA A 57 6.93 -14.53 6.15
N ALA A 58 6.73 -14.09 4.91
CA ALA A 58 7.73 -14.00 3.85
C ALA A 58 8.46 -12.65 3.78
N GLY A 59 8.19 -11.73 4.72
CA GLY A 59 8.80 -10.40 4.74
C GLY A 59 8.19 -9.42 3.74
N VAL A 60 7.01 -9.72 3.18
CA VAL A 60 6.25 -8.81 2.31
C VAL A 60 5.24 -8.04 3.15
N ALA A 61 5.05 -6.74 2.85
CA ALA A 61 4.07 -5.93 3.55
C ALA A 61 2.64 -6.44 3.30
N ALA A 62 1.78 -6.30 4.32
CA ALA A 62 0.36 -6.60 4.18
C ALA A 62 -0.33 -5.61 3.24
N SER A 63 -1.44 -6.04 2.65
CA SER A 63 -2.34 -5.21 1.86
C SER A 63 -2.96 -4.09 2.69
N GLN A 64 -3.26 -2.97 2.05
CA GLN A 64 -4.13 -1.93 2.62
C GLN A 64 -5.54 -2.12 2.02
N ILE A 65 -6.54 -2.26 2.88
CA ILE A 65 -7.92 -2.52 2.44
C ILE A 65 -8.82 -1.36 2.83
N TYR A 66 -9.55 -0.83 1.85
CA TYR A 66 -10.59 0.18 2.03
C TYR A 66 -11.94 -0.47 1.76
N VAL A 67 -12.87 -0.29 2.70
CA VAL A 67 -14.25 -0.82 2.57
C VAL A 67 -15.12 0.25 1.93
N HIS A 68 -15.89 -0.13 0.92
CA HIS A 68 -16.87 0.76 0.31
C HIS A 68 -17.97 1.16 1.29
N THR A 69 -18.28 2.45 1.33
CA THR A 69 -19.34 2.99 2.23
C THR A 69 -20.50 3.60 1.48
N SER A 70 -20.27 4.16 0.30
CA SER A 70 -21.33 4.73 -0.55
C SER A 70 -20.81 5.02 -1.96
N GLY A 71 -21.68 5.04 -2.96
CA GLY A 71 -21.37 5.39 -4.35
C GLY A 71 -21.38 4.21 -5.29
N ASP A 72 -20.25 3.83 -5.87
CA ASP A 72 -20.12 2.78 -6.88
C ASP A 72 -20.37 1.35 -6.32
N SER A 73 -20.31 0.36 -7.18
CA SER A 73 -20.75 -1.02 -6.89
C SER A 73 -19.63 -2.01 -6.59
N TRP A 74 -18.51 -1.57 -5.97
CA TRP A 74 -17.46 -2.45 -5.45
C TRP A 74 -17.56 -2.59 -3.93
N ASP A 75 -17.01 -3.67 -3.36
CA ASP A 75 -17.01 -3.90 -1.90
C ASP A 75 -15.70 -3.46 -1.25
N TYR A 76 -14.56 -3.74 -1.91
CA TYR A 76 -13.23 -3.46 -1.38
C TYR A 76 -12.31 -2.86 -2.43
N LEU A 77 -11.57 -1.82 -2.04
CA LEU A 77 -10.36 -1.38 -2.73
C LEU A 77 -9.16 -1.90 -1.93
N VAL A 78 -8.25 -2.56 -2.61
CA VAL A 78 -7.05 -3.17 -2.01
C VAL A 78 -5.82 -2.62 -2.69
N ILE A 79 -4.84 -2.19 -1.89
CA ILE A 79 -3.54 -1.72 -2.37
C ILE A 79 -2.48 -2.73 -1.91
N ASN A 80 -1.88 -3.43 -2.85
CA ASN A 80 -0.82 -4.40 -2.63
C ASN A 80 0.53 -3.84 -3.07
N PRO A 81 1.63 -4.16 -2.39
CA PRO A 81 2.96 -3.87 -2.92
C PRO A 81 3.19 -4.68 -4.21
N VAL A 82 3.95 -4.12 -5.15
CA VAL A 82 4.50 -4.90 -6.26
C VAL A 82 5.61 -5.79 -5.71
N THR A 83 5.55 -7.07 -6.01
CA THR A 83 6.50 -8.08 -5.55
C THR A 83 7.42 -8.55 -6.67
N THR A 84 8.58 -9.04 -6.30
CA THR A 84 9.48 -9.77 -7.20
C THR A 84 9.10 -11.26 -7.22
N LYS A 85 9.50 -11.97 -8.28
CA LYS A 85 9.30 -13.42 -8.35
C LYS A 85 9.85 -14.17 -7.12
N ALA A 86 10.97 -13.74 -6.56
CA ALA A 86 11.55 -14.35 -5.37
C ALA A 86 10.66 -14.15 -4.13
N GLN A 87 10.03 -12.97 -4.00
CA GLN A 87 9.05 -12.71 -2.94
C GLN A 87 7.79 -13.53 -3.14
N ASP A 88 7.27 -13.65 -4.36
CA ASP A 88 6.11 -14.49 -4.66
C ASP A 88 6.38 -15.97 -4.31
N ASP A 89 7.54 -16.49 -4.68
CA ASP A 89 7.95 -17.86 -4.33
C ASP A 89 8.05 -18.07 -2.81
N ALA A 90 8.52 -17.05 -2.07
CA ALA A 90 8.59 -17.06 -0.61
C ALA A 90 7.20 -17.02 0.05
N VAL A 91 6.29 -16.21 -0.47
CA VAL A 91 4.89 -16.13 -0.02
C VAL A 91 4.18 -17.46 -0.25
N ASP A 92 4.34 -18.04 -1.44
CA ASP A 92 3.77 -19.36 -1.76
C ASP A 92 4.32 -20.46 -0.82
N ALA A 93 5.60 -20.43 -0.48
CA ALA A 93 6.20 -21.36 0.46
C ALA A 93 5.64 -21.16 1.90
N ALA A 94 5.45 -19.92 2.33
CA ALA A 94 4.83 -19.58 3.61
C ALA A 94 3.37 -20.03 3.65
N ALA A 95 2.58 -19.76 2.61
CA ALA A 95 1.19 -20.19 2.49
C ALA A 95 1.07 -21.73 2.61
N LYS A 96 1.91 -22.48 1.90
CA LYS A 96 1.96 -23.96 2.00
C LYS A 96 2.25 -24.45 3.42
N LYS A 97 3.21 -23.83 4.13
CA LYS A 97 3.52 -24.17 5.54
C LYS A 97 2.34 -23.90 6.47
N MET A 98 1.51 -22.92 6.16
CA MET A 98 0.29 -22.57 6.91
C MET A 98 -0.93 -23.40 6.49
N GLY A 99 -0.78 -24.35 5.55
CA GLY A 99 -1.88 -25.16 5.03
C GLY A 99 -2.85 -24.39 4.15
N LEU A 100 -2.42 -23.24 3.58
CA LEU A 100 -3.23 -22.42 2.67
C LEU A 100 -3.03 -22.86 1.22
N SER A 101 -4.00 -22.56 0.39
CA SER A 101 -3.86 -22.67 -1.06
C SER A 101 -2.80 -21.68 -1.57
N SER A 102 -1.97 -22.12 -2.53
CA SER A 102 -0.93 -21.30 -3.16
C SER A 102 -0.91 -21.55 -4.67
N GLY A 103 -0.31 -20.61 -5.41
CA GLY A 103 -0.21 -20.66 -6.86
C GLY A 103 -1.58 -20.77 -7.54
N PRO A 104 -1.74 -21.60 -8.61
CA PRO A 104 -3.01 -21.72 -9.33
C PRO A 104 -4.21 -22.12 -8.46
N ARG A 105 -4.00 -22.89 -7.39
CA ARG A 105 -5.08 -23.26 -6.47
C ARG A 105 -5.64 -22.07 -5.72
N ALA A 106 -4.78 -21.17 -5.24
CA ALA A 106 -5.22 -19.94 -4.57
C ALA A 106 -6.09 -19.10 -5.52
N SER A 107 -5.70 -18.99 -6.79
CA SER A 107 -6.48 -18.28 -7.81
C SER A 107 -7.86 -18.91 -8.05
N ILE A 108 -7.96 -20.24 -8.07
CA ILE A 108 -9.24 -20.92 -8.23
C ILE A 108 -10.14 -20.70 -7.01
N GLU A 109 -9.60 -20.87 -5.80
CA GLU A 109 -10.30 -20.64 -4.55
C GLU A 109 -10.82 -19.18 -4.48
N PHE A 110 -9.95 -18.21 -4.76
CA PHE A 110 -10.30 -16.80 -4.78
C PHE A 110 -11.49 -16.49 -5.71
N ARG A 111 -11.51 -17.07 -6.93
CA ARG A 111 -12.58 -16.85 -7.92
C ARG A 111 -13.95 -17.33 -7.44
N THR A 112 -14.03 -18.22 -6.47
CA THR A 112 -15.32 -18.64 -5.89
C THR A 112 -15.94 -17.58 -4.99
N MET A 113 -15.15 -16.62 -4.52
CA MET A 113 -15.55 -15.59 -3.56
C MET A 113 -15.79 -14.23 -4.19
N ILE A 114 -15.48 -14.04 -5.47
CA ILE A 114 -15.63 -12.77 -6.17
C ILE A 114 -16.63 -12.87 -7.32
N ALA A 115 -17.41 -11.82 -7.54
CA ALA A 115 -18.22 -11.61 -8.74
C ALA A 115 -17.40 -10.95 -9.85
N SER A 116 -16.54 -10.00 -9.48
CA SER A 116 -15.61 -9.33 -10.40
C SER A 116 -14.45 -8.69 -9.65
N HIS A 117 -13.35 -8.44 -10.36
CA HIS A 117 -12.27 -7.56 -9.91
C HIS A 117 -11.61 -6.88 -11.11
N THR A 118 -10.93 -5.78 -10.83
CA THR A 118 -10.03 -5.09 -11.77
C THR A 118 -8.74 -4.76 -11.04
N ASP A 119 -7.61 -4.92 -11.73
CA ASP A 119 -6.28 -4.62 -11.20
C ASP A 119 -5.63 -3.53 -12.05
N THR A 120 -4.96 -2.59 -11.38
CA THR A 120 -4.22 -1.51 -12.02
C THR A 120 -2.89 -1.31 -11.31
N THR A 121 -1.79 -1.25 -12.04
CA THR A 121 -0.51 -0.81 -11.49
C THR A 121 -0.52 0.71 -11.37
N SER A 122 -0.15 1.21 -10.21
CA SER A 122 -0.16 2.63 -9.87
C SER A 122 1.11 3.00 -9.10
N SER A 123 1.65 4.19 -9.31
CA SER A 123 2.74 4.73 -8.51
C SER A 123 2.20 5.77 -7.53
N GLY A 124 2.65 5.72 -6.28
CA GLY A 124 2.18 6.62 -5.24
C GLY A 124 2.39 6.09 -3.81
N PRO A 125 1.90 6.82 -2.80
CA PRO A 125 1.06 8.03 -2.91
C PRO A 125 1.86 9.27 -3.34
N GLN A 126 1.23 10.13 -4.15
CA GLN A 126 1.78 11.41 -4.59
C GLN A 126 0.72 12.50 -4.49
N THR A 127 1.14 13.74 -4.26
CA THR A 127 0.27 14.91 -4.40
C THR A 127 0.27 15.41 -5.84
N ALA A 128 -0.77 16.17 -6.22
CA ALA A 128 -0.82 16.82 -7.54
C ALA A 128 0.41 17.72 -7.77
N ALA A 129 0.87 18.43 -6.74
CA ALA A 129 2.05 19.29 -6.81
C ALA A 129 3.33 18.48 -7.12
N GLN A 130 3.49 17.29 -6.54
CA GLN A 130 4.63 16.42 -6.82
C GLN A 130 4.60 15.90 -8.27
N ILE A 131 3.41 15.53 -8.75
CA ILE A 131 3.24 15.06 -10.14
C ILE A 131 3.54 16.21 -11.11
N LEU A 132 3.01 17.43 -10.87
CA LEU A 132 3.28 18.61 -11.70
C LEU A 132 4.77 18.95 -11.70
N ALA A 133 5.43 18.91 -10.55
CA ALA A 133 6.87 19.15 -10.47
C ALA A 133 7.68 18.13 -11.27
N ALA A 134 7.29 16.86 -11.26
CA ALA A 134 7.94 15.81 -12.05
C ALA A 134 7.74 16.00 -13.57
N LEU A 135 6.64 16.64 -13.99
CA LEU A 135 6.36 17.03 -15.38
C LEU A 135 7.04 18.33 -15.79
N GLY A 136 7.69 19.04 -14.85
CA GLY A 136 8.30 20.36 -15.10
C GLY A 136 7.27 21.50 -15.16
N GLU A 137 6.04 21.26 -14.74
CA GLU A 137 4.96 22.23 -14.67
C GLU A 137 5.03 23.05 -13.35
N LYS A 138 4.54 24.31 -13.41
CA LYS A 138 4.52 25.24 -12.25
C LYS A 138 3.10 25.57 -11.82
#